data_9f5831f3c027f3f13559e6195cffa999
#
_entry.id   9f5831f3c027f3f13559e6195cffa999
#
_cell.length_a   1.000
_cell.length_b   1.000
_cell.length_c   1.000
_cell.angle_alpha   90.00
_cell.angle_beta   90.00
_cell.angle_gamma   90.00
#
_symmetry.space_group_name_H-M   'P 1'
#
loop_
_entity.id
_entity.type
_entity.pdbx_description
1 polymer ?
#
loop_
_entity_poly.entity_id
_entity_poly.type
_entity_poly.pdbx_seq_one_letter_code
_entity_poly.pdbx_strand_id
1 'polypeptide(L)'
;GHAKATCQGAAFEYILNVDSELRRCGLREKAEITWISNEYHLGDFGMDGMLLTYGDMIMKSSDMVEMIFEDREIKWILGAGVNKIENGIAHYENLDGEYKTETFDFAMLIPAFSGHGFKAYDKYGADITEKLFRGFMVVDADYSAKPYEEWTVQDWPETYQNPSYPNIFAPGIAFAPPHSISKPRKSPNGTEIFPAPPRTGMPSGITAKLVADNIIESIKKGEIITPHRGSLGNMGAACVASSGFGFTKGSAVTITTFPIVPDYVKYKNSGGRDLKKTFGEIGLGGHWVKYSLHFAFLWKAKMKPFWFMIPE
;
A
#
# COMPACT_ATOMS: atom_id res chain seq x y z
N GLY A 1 -9.17 9.45 -5.98
CA GLY A 1 -8.97 9.31 -4.53
C GLY A 1 -8.67 10.64 -3.85
N HIS A 2 -8.72 10.66 -2.51
CA HIS A 2 -8.31 11.82 -1.71
C HIS A 2 -6.83 12.13 -1.90
N ALA A 3 -6.43 13.40 -1.66
CA ALA A 3 -5.04 13.87 -1.79
C ALA A 3 -3.99 13.03 -1.02
N LYS A 4 -4.40 12.36 0.07
CA LYS A 4 -3.59 11.45 0.90
C LYS A 4 -4.13 10.02 0.91
N ALA A 5 -4.80 9.60 -0.15
CA ALA A 5 -5.18 8.21 -0.30
C ALA A 5 -3.93 7.32 -0.40
N THR A 6 -4.08 6.07 0.02
CA THR A 6 -3.05 5.03 -0.10
C THR A 6 -3.64 3.78 -0.72
N CYS A 7 -2.78 2.79 -0.99
CA CYS A 7 -3.20 1.48 -1.52
C CYS A 7 -3.77 1.54 -2.93
N GLN A 8 -3.15 2.33 -3.80
CA GLN A 8 -3.51 2.46 -5.21
C GLN A 8 -3.60 1.10 -5.92
N GLY A 9 -2.81 0.10 -5.50
CA GLY A 9 -2.91 -1.26 -6.01
C GLY A 9 -4.29 -1.91 -5.85
N ALA A 10 -5.01 -1.63 -4.75
CA ALA A 10 -6.37 -2.12 -4.57
C ALA A 10 -7.37 -1.42 -5.50
N ALA A 11 -7.23 -0.10 -5.69
CA ALA A 11 -8.04 0.64 -6.65
C ALA A 11 -7.74 0.22 -8.10
N PHE A 12 -6.47 -0.06 -8.41
CA PHE A 12 -6.04 -0.61 -9.69
C PHE A 12 -6.70 -1.97 -9.98
N GLU A 13 -6.71 -2.89 -9.01
CA GLU A 13 -7.46 -4.15 -9.14
C GLU A 13 -8.95 -3.92 -9.36
N TYR A 14 -9.53 -2.98 -8.62
CA TYR A 14 -10.96 -2.66 -8.72
C TYR A 14 -11.33 -2.14 -10.12
N ILE A 15 -10.57 -1.17 -10.67
CA ILE A 15 -10.86 -0.59 -11.98
C ILE A 15 -10.73 -1.62 -13.11
N LEU A 16 -9.74 -2.55 -13.01
CA LEU A 16 -9.59 -3.64 -13.96
C LEU A 16 -10.77 -4.64 -13.90
N ASN A 17 -11.34 -4.85 -12.70
CA ASN A 17 -12.53 -5.68 -12.56
C ASN A 17 -13.78 -5.00 -13.12
N VAL A 18 -13.93 -3.69 -12.93
CA VAL A 18 -15.02 -2.90 -13.55
C VAL A 18 -14.95 -2.99 -15.07
N ASP A 19 -13.77 -2.72 -15.66
CA ASP A 19 -13.54 -2.88 -17.11
C ASP A 19 -13.89 -4.29 -17.59
N SER A 20 -13.39 -5.31 -16.89
CA SER A 20 -13.61 -6.72 -17.24
C SER A 20 -15.08 -7.11 -17.20
N GLU A 21 -15.82 -6.62 -16.20
CA GLU A 21 -17.26 -6.87 -16.05
C GLU A 21 -18.09 -6.15 -17.11
N LEU A 22 -17.75 -4.91 -17.43
CA LEU A 22 -18.38 -4.17 -18.52
C LEU A 22 -18.15 -4.86 -19.87
N ARG A 23 -16.94 -5.38 -20.14
CA ARG A 23 -16.66 -6.18 -21.35
C ARG A 23 -17.48 -7.47 -21.36
N ARG A 24 -17.57 -8.17 -20.23
CA ARG A 24 -18.37 -9.40 -20.10
C ARG A 24 -19.86 -9.16 -20.40
N CYS A 25 -20.37 -8.02 -20.01
CA CYS A 25 -21.77 -7.62 -20.25
C CYS A 25 -22.00 -6.98 -21.63
N GLY A 26 -20.97 -6.76 -22.45
CA GLY A 26 -21.09 -6.05 -23.72
C GLY A 26 -21.43 -4.56 -23.56
N LEU A 27 -21.03 -3.96 -22.44
CA LEU A 27 -21.34 -2.56 -22.11
C LEU A 27 -20.10 -1.64 -22.11
N ARG A 28 -18.90 -2.18 -22.37
CA ARG A 28 -17.65 -1.41 -22.24
C ARG A 28 -17.62 -0.15 -23.11
N GLU A 29 -18.09 -0.23 -24.33
CA GLU A 29 -18.14 0.90 -25.27
C GLU A 29 -19.15 1.98 -24.87
N LYS A 30 -20.05 1.70 -23.95
CA LYS A 30 -21.06 2.65 -23.42
C LYS A 30 -20.59 3.34 -22.13
N ALA A 31 -19.44 2.96 -21.61
CA ALA A 31 -18.91 3.46 -20.35
C ALA A 31 -17.52 4.06 -20.54
N GLU A 32 -17.34 5.29 -20.12
CA GLU A 32 -16.04 5.90 -19.94
C GLU A 32 -15.52 5.59 -18.55
N ILE A 33 -14.26 5.18 -18.43
CA ILE A 33 -13.62 4.88 -17.15
C ILE A 33 -12.48 5.86 -16.94
N THR A 34 -12.51 6.59 -15.82
CA THR A 34 -11.50 7.58 -15.48
C THR A 34 -10.87 7.25 -14.12
N TRP A 35 -9.54 7.20 -14.08
CA TRP A 35 -8.72 7.10 -12.88
C TRP A 35 -8.30 8.48 -12.41
N ILE A 36 -8.67 8.88 -11.18
CA ILE A 36 -8.20 10.14 -10.57
C ILE A 36 -7.33 9.78 -9.37
N SER A 37 -6.05 10.12 -9.41
CA SER A 37 -5.06 9.71 -8.42
C SER A 37 -4.18 10.86 -7.94
N ASN A 38 -3.78 10.76 -6.67
CA ASN A 38 -2.76 11.61 -6.06
C ASN A 38 -1.33 11.22 -6.46
N GLU A 39 -1.16 10.17 -7.26
CA GLU A 39 0.12 9.78 -7.82
C GLU A 39 0.63 10.85 -8.80
N TYR A 40 1.94 11.07 -8.81
CA TYR A 40 2.58 11.95 -9.79
C TYR A 40 2.80 11.26 -11.13
N HIS A 41 3.07 9.96 -11.10
CA HIS A 41 3.12 9.07 -12.25
C HIS A 41 2.22 7.86 -11.97
N LEU A 42 1.62 7.28 -12.98
CA LEU A 42 0.96 5.99 -12.87
C LEU A 42 1.92 4.95 -12.28
N GLY A 43 1.40 4.03 -11.47
CA GLY A 43 2.22 2.97 -10.91
C GLY A 43 3.20 3.41 -9.82
N ASP A 44 2.97 4.56 -9.18
CA ASP A 44 3.67 4.98 -7.96
C ASP A 44 3.36 4.02 -6.81
N PHE A 45 2.09 3.65 -6.64
CA PHE A 45 1.59 2.71 -5.61
C PHE A 45 1.96 3.07 -4.17
N GLY A 46 2.31 4.32 -3.88
CA GLY A 46 2.81 4.78 -2.58
C GLY A 46 4.27 4.36 -2.31
N MET A 47 5.01 4.02 -3.34
CA MET A 47 6.39 3.54 -3.29
C MET A 47 7.35 4.30 -4.21
N ASP A 48 6.97 5.49 -4.68
CA ASP A 48 7.68 6.35 -5.63
C ASP A 48 7.91 5.68 -7.00
N GLY A 49 7.03 4.79 -7.39
CA GLY A 49 7.22 3.91 -8.52
C GLY A 49 8.36 2.92 -8.32
N MET A 50 8.74 2.22 -9.37
CA MET A 50 9.87 1.29 -9.31
C MET A 50 10.38 0.92 -10.71
N LEU A 51 11.66 0.56 -10.78
CA LEU A 51 12.19 -0.26 -11.85
C LEU A 51 11.88 -1.72 -11.53
N LEU A 52 11.38 -2.46 -12.50
CA LEU A 52 11.05 -3.88 -12.37
C LEU A 52 11.50 -4.67 -13.59
N THR A 53 11.74 -5.95 -13.39
CA THR A 53 11.99 -6.88 -14.48
C THR A 53 10.65 -7.38 -15.03
N TYR A 54 10.46 -7.32 -16.35
CA TYR A 54 9.30 -7.86 -17.06
C TYR A 54 9.79 -8.73 -18.22
N GLY A 55 9.69 -10.04 -18.07
CA GLY A 55 10.41 -10.96 -18.96
C GLY A 55 11.92 -10.72 -18.90
N ASP A 56 12.53 -10.47 -20.04
CA ASP A 56 13.98 -10.16 -20.16
C ASP A 56 14.31 -8.67 -20.14
N MET A 57 13.30 -7.80 -19.95
CA MET A 57 13.46 -6.35 -19.99
C MET A 57 13.38 -5.75 -18.58
N ILE A 58 14.03 -4.60 -18.42
CA ILE A 58 13.81 -3.72 -17.26
C ILE A 58 12.94 -2.56 -17.73
N MET A 59 11.84 -2.33 -17.02
CA MET A 59 10.91 -1.24 -17.31
C MET A 59 10.50 -0.51 -16.03
N LYS A 60 9.89 0.66 -16.17
CA LYS A 60 9.29 1.36 -15.04
C LYS A 60 7.88 0.82 -14.77
N SER A 61 7.46 0.86 -13.51
CA SER A 61 6.07 0.55 -13.15
C SER A 61 5.08 1.49 -13.85
N SER A 62 5.48 2.75 -14.11
CA SER A 62 4.67 3.69 -14.90
C SER A 62 4.37 3.16 -16.29
N ASP A 63 5.39 2.74 -17.02
CA ASP A 63 5.26 2.27 -18.40
C ASP A 63 4.37 1.01 -18.46
N MET A 64 4.48 0.13 -17.46
CA MET A 64 3.63 -1.06 -17.33
C MET A 64 2.16 -0.69 -17.11
N VAL A 65 1.88 0.27 -16.22
CA VAL A 65 0.49 0.67 -15.92
C VAL A 65 -0.12 1.48 -17.06
N GLU A 66 0.67 2.36 -17.71
CA GLU A 66 0.24 3.09 -18.90
C GLU A 66 -0.16 2.13 -20.01
N MET A 67 0.68 1.15 -20.34
CA MET A 67 0.37 0.12 -21.34
C MET A 67 -0.96 -0.60 -21.03
N ILE A 68 -1.22 -0.92 -19.76
CA ILE A 68 -2.45 -1.60 -19.34
C ILE A 68 -3.66 -0.68 -19.47
N PHE A 69 -3.53 0.59 -19.11
CA PHE A 69 -4.62 1.55 -19.18
C PHE A 69 -4.95 1.93 -20.63
N GLU A 70 -3.94 2.07 -21.48
CA GLU A 70 -4.12 2.27 -22.91
C GLU A 70 -4.84 1.10 -23.59
N ASP A 71 -4.40 -0.16 -23.33
CA ASP A 71 -5.04 -1.38 -23.85
C ASP A 71 -6.53 -1.49 -23.43
N ARG A 72 -6.86 -0.93 -22.27
CA ARG A 72 -8.22 -0.96 -21.72
C ARG A 72 -9.01 0.33 -21.92
N GLU A 73 -8.44 1.31 -22.61
CA GLU A 73 -9.07 2.62 -22.86
C GLU A 73 -9.51 3.29 -21.53
N ILE A 74 -8.71 3.17 -20.49
CA ILE A 74 -8.93 3.81 -19.19
C ILE A 74 -8.22 5.16 -19.22
N LYS A 75 -8.95 6.25 -19.01
CA LYS A 75 -8.40 7.60 -18.88
C LYS A 75 -7.82 7.81 -17.48
N TRP A 76 -6.85 8.75 -17.35
CA TRP A 76 -6.28 9.08 -16.05
C TRP A 76 -6.03 10.57 -15.84
N ILE A 77 -6.17 10.99 -14.60
CA ILE A 77 -5.86 12.31 -14.07
C ILE A 77 -4.94 12.10 -12.88
N LEU A 78 -3.72 12.62 -12.97
CA LEU A 78 -2.68 12.43 -11.95
C LEU A 78 -2.40 13.72 -11.17
N GLY A 79 -1.69 13.59 -10.03
CA GLY A 79 -1.40 14.71 -9.16
C GLY A 79 -2.65 15.43 -8.68
N ALA A 80 -3.74 14.67 -8.48
CA ALA A 80 -5.06 15.20 -8.16
C ALA A 80 -5.58 14.63 -6.84
N GLY A 81 -6.08 15.50 -5.98
CA GLY A 81 -6.70 15.16 -4.71
C GLY A 81 -8.18 15.51 -4.71
N VAL A 82 -9.05 14.49 -4.73
CA VAL A 82 -10.50 14.70 -4.61
C VAL A 82 -10.81 15.16 -3.19
N ASN A 83 -11.46 16.31 -3.07
CA ASN A 83 -11.78 16.95 -1.80
C ASN A 83 -13.29 17.06 -1.52
N LYS A 84 -14.14 16.94 -2.54
CA LYS A 84 -15.58 17.02 -2.39
C LYS A 84 -16.29 16.19 -3.47
N ILE A 85 -17.41 15.59 -3.10
CA ILE A 85 -18.33 14.87 -3.99
C ILE A 85 -19.73 15.42 -3.78
N GLU A 86 -20.40 15.78 -4.86
CA GLU A 86 -21.81 16.17 -4.83
C GLU A 86 -22.49 15.93 -6.18
N ASN A 87 -23.70 15.37 -6.14
CA ASN A 87 -24.62 15.22 -7.28
C ASN A 87 -23.94 14.71 -8.59
N GLY A 88 -23.14 13.65 -8.50
CA GLY A 88 -22.45 13.10 -9.67
C GLY A 88 -21.26 13.92 -10.16
N ILE A 89 -20.71 14.80 -9.31
CA ILE A 89 -19.54 15.63 -9.60
C ILE A 89 -18.47 15.39 -8.54
N ALA A 90 -17.27 15.03 -8.99
CA ALA A 90 -16.07 14.97 -8.17
C ALA A 90 -15.31 16.29 -8.32
N HIS A 91 -15.05 16.98 -7.22
CA HIS A 91 -14.20 18.18 -7.16
C HIS A 91 -12.82 17.77 -6.71
N TYR A 92 -11.80 18.24 -7.37
CA TYR A 92 -10.41 17.95 -7.01
C TYR A 92 -9.51 19.18 -7.21
N GLU A 93 -8.42 19.20 -6.46
CA GLU A 93 -7.31 20.12 -6.67
C GLU A 93 -6.15 19.35 -7.29
N ASN A 94 -5.48 19.93 -8.29
CA ASN A 94 -4.26 19.37 -8.87
C ASN A 94 -2.99 19.99 -8.27
N LEU A 95 -1.82 19.46 -8.65
CA LEU A 95 -0.53 19.97 -8.20
C LEU A 95 -0.19 21.37 -8.70
N ASP A 96 -0.89 21.87 -9.72
CA ASP A 96 -0.75 23.25 -10.19
C ASP A 96 -1.59 24.24 -9.37
N GLY A 97 -2.37 23.74 -8.40
CA GLY A 97 -3.26 24.53 -7.56
C GLY A 97 -4.61 24.88 -8.19
N GLU A 98 -4.93 24.26 -9.31
CA GLU A 98 -6.20 24.48 -10.00
C GLU A 98 -7.29 23.57 -9.38
N TYR A 99 -8.47 24.16 -9.15
CA TYR A 99 -9.68 23.42 -8.77
C TYR A 99 -10.44 23.03 -10.03
N LYS A 100 -10.67 21.74 -10.19
CA LYS A 100 -11.34 21.12 -11.34
C LYS A 100 -12.46 20.19 -10.90
N THR A 101 -13.28 19.81 -11.85
CA THR A 101 -14.40 18.88 -11.63
C THR A 101 -14.40 17.80 -12.70
N GLU A 102 -14.86 16.62 -12.30
CA GLU A 102 -15.13 15.49 -13.18
C GLU A 102 -16.53 14.97 -12.89
N THR A 103 -17.32 14.72 -13.93
CA THR A 103 -18.67 14.18 -13.77
C THR A 103 -18.65 12.66 -13.77
N PHE A 104 -19.57 12.04 -13.05
CA PHE A 104 -19.68 10.58 -13.00
C PHE A 104 -21.11 10.10 -12.73
N ASP A 105 -21.46 8.94 -13.24
CA ASP A 105 -22.65 8.19 -12.89
C ASP A 105 -22.38 7.23 -11.72
N PHE A 106 -21.15 6.70 -11.63
CA PHE A 106 -20.68 5.84 -10.56
C PHE A 106 -19.25 6.20 -10.17
N ALA A 107 -18.96 6.30 -8.88
CA ALA A 107 -17.62 6.54 -8.38
C ALA A 107 -17.25 5.56 -7.26
N MET A 108 -16.06 4.97 -7.37
CA MET A 108 -15.39 4.28 -6.27
C MET A 108 -14.38 5.24 -5.66
N LEU A 109 -14.58 5.62 -4.41
CA LEU A 109 -13.80 6.65 -3.75
C LEU A 109 -12.89 6.03 -2.69
N ILE A 110 -11.60 6.42 -2.73
CA ILE A 110 -10.64 6.06 -1.68
C ILE A 110 -10.41 7.31 -0.82
N PRO A 111 -10.84 7.28 0.46
CA PRO A 111 -10.61 8.39 1.39
C PRO A 111 -9.15 8.44 1.83
N ALA A 112 -8.80 9.50 2.57
CA ALA A 112 -7.56 9.52 3.31
C ALA A 112 -7.51 8.35 4.31
N PHE A 113 -6.39 7.67 4.38
CA PHE A 113 -6.18 6.60 5.35
C PHE A 113 -5.65 7.21 6.65
N SER A 114 -6.38 7.06 7.73
CA SER A 114 -6.04 7.61 9.05
C SER A 114 -6.29 6.59 10.15
N GLY A 115 -5.61 6.75 11.28
CA GLY A 115 -5.90 6.00 12.49
C GLY A 115 -7.29 6.31 13.05
N HIS A 116 -7.74 5.48 13.97
CA HIS A 116 -9.12 5.51 14.50
C HIS A 116 -9.39 6.65 15.48
N GLY A 117 -8.37 7.48 15.81
CA GLY A 117 -8.52 8.60 16.74
C GLY A 117 -8.76 8.15 18.19
N PHE A 118 -8.25 6.98 18.58
CA PHE A 118 -8.34 6.52 19.97
C PHE A 118 -7.67 7.51 20.93
N LYS A 119 -8.29 7.69 22.09
CA LYS A 119 -7.66 8.32 23.25
C LYS A 119 -7.05 7.26 24.14
N ALA A 120 -5.89 7.54 24.69
CA ALA A 120 -5.18 6.66 25.60
C ALA A 120 -4.94 7.36 26.94
N TYR A 121 -5.16 6.61 28.02
CA TYR A 121 -4.96 7.09 29.38
C TYR A 121 -4.06 6.12 30.13
N ASP A 122 -3.20 6.63 30.98
CA ASP A 122 -2.42 5.81 31.87
C ASP A 122 -3.27 5.28 33.05
N LYS A 123 -2.66 4.45 33.89
CA LYS A 123 -3.34 3.87 35.07
C LYS A 123 -3.80 4.90 36.11
N TYR A 124 -3.37 6.14 35.99
CA TYR A 124 -3.77 7.25 36.89
C TYR A 124 -4.79 8.19 36.21
N GLY A 125 -5.21 7.88 34.99
CA GLY A 125 -6.16 8.69 34.23
C GLY A 125 -5.55 9.86 33.46
N ALA A 126 -4.23 10.01 33.43
CA ALA A 126 -3.57 11.03 32.63
C ALA A 126 -3.64 10.70 31.14
N ASP A 127 -3.95 11.68 30.31
CA ASP A 127 -3.98 11.52 28.85
C ASP A 127 -2.56 11.32 28.31
N ILE A 128 -2.32 10.19 27.67
CA ILE A 128 -1.06 9.80 27.06
C ILE A 128 -1.19 9.63 25.52
N THR A 129 -2.27 10.14 24.95
CA THR A 129 -2.61 9.93 23.53
C THR A 129 -1.47 10.37 22.62
N GLU A 130 -0.90 11.54 22.82
CA GLU A 130 0.20 12.05 21.99
C GLU A 130 1.51 11.28 22.12
N LYS A 131 1.71 10.54 23.22
CA LYS A 131 2.87 9.63 23.40
C LYS A 131 2.72 8.35 22.60
N LEU A 132 1.48 7.93 22.35
CA LEU A 132 1.17 6.69 21.64
C LEU A 132 0.85 6.89 20.17
N PHE A 133 0.31 8.04 19.77
CA PHE A 133 -0.23 8.23 18.42
C PHE A 133 0.31 9.48 17.72
N ARG A 134 0.64 9.29 16.44
CA ARG A 134 0.86 10.35 15.43
C ARG A 134 -0.05 10.04 14.22
N GLY A 135 -1.37 10.13 14.44
CA GLY A 135 -2.37 9.58 13.52
C GLY A 135 -2.48 8.05 13.59
N PHE A 136 -1.37 7.35 13.66
CA PHE A 136 -1.22 5.91 13.93
C PHE A 136 -0.32 5.72 15.15
N MET A 137 -0.13 4.48 15.59
CA MET A 137 0.64 4.18 16.78
C MET A 137 2.15 4.38 16.54
N VAL A 138 2.79 5.09 17.44
CA VAL A 138 4.26 5.28 17.46
C VAL A 138 4.93 3.98 17.87
N VAL A 139 5.97 3.61 17.13
CA VAL A 139 6.80 2.40 17.36
C VAL A 139 8.28 2.77 17.35
N ASP A 140 9.17 1.78 17.35
CA ASP A 140 10.63 1.91 17.30
C ASP A 140 11.17 2.43 15.95
N ALA A 141 10.65 3.55 15.48
CA ALA A 141 11.08 4.22 14.25
C ALA A 141 11.64 5.62 14.55
N ASP A 142 12.42 6.17 13.63
CA ASP A 142 12.91 7.54 13.76
C ASP A 142 11.87 8.54 13.21
N TYR A 143 11.21 9.23 14.12
CA TYR A 143 10.21 10.26 13.81
C TYR A 143 10.78 11.70 13.86
N SER A 144 12.10 11.87 13.89
CA SER A 144 12.72 13.18 13.85
C SER A 144 12.39 13.92 12.54
N ALA A 145 12.26 15.24 12.61
CA ALA A 145 12.04 16.03 11.41
C ALA A 145 13.33 16.07 10.58
N LYS A 146 13.28 15.50 9.38
CA LYS A 146 14.38 15.47 8.41
C LYS A 146 13.87 15.87 7.02
N PRO A 147 14.71 16.46 6.16
CA PRO A 147 14.43 16.56 4.73
C PRO A 147 14.13 15.18 4.12
N TYR A 148 13.29 15.16 3.09
CA TYR A 148 12.90 13.89 2.44
C TYR A 148 14.10 13.08 1.94
N GLU A 149 15.11 13.76 1.43
CA GLU A 149 16.32 13.18 0.86
C GLU A 149 17.29 12.58 1.90
N GLU A 150 17.06 12.85 3.18
CA GLU A 150 17.91 12.35 4.29
C GLU A 150 17.36 11.09 4.95
N TRP A 151 16.11 10.69 4.62
CA TRP A 151 15.51 9.49 5.17
C TRP A 151 16.15 8.23 4.59
N THR A 152 16.31 7.24 5.44
CA THR A 152 16.93 5.96 5.09
C THR A 152 16.10 4.78 5.57
N VAL A 153 16.42 3.58 5.13
CA VAL A 153 15.75 2.35 5.56
C VAL A 153 15.89 2.09 7.07
N GLN A 154 16.96 2.63 7.68
CA GLN A 154 17.24 2.49 9.11
C GLN A 154 16.27 3.30 9.99
N ASP A 155 15.57 4.28 9.43
CA ASP A 155 14.58 5.07 10.14
C ASP A 155 13.26 4.28 10.36
N TRP A 156 13.08 3.16 9.66
CA TRP A 156 11.90 2.31 9.76
C TRP A 156 11.98 1.32 10.91
N PRO A 157 10.81 0.94 11.52
CA PRO A 157 10.80 0.07 12.69
C PRO A 157 11.30 -1.33 12.38
N GLU A 158 11.82 -2.01 13.41
CA GLU A 158 12.26 -3.40 13.34
C GLU A 158 11.50 -4.31 14.30
N THR A 159 11.02 -3.80 15.43
CA THR A 159 10.32 -4.59 16.45
C THR A 159 8.85 -4.27 16.55
N TYR A 160 8.43 -3.11 16.01
CA TYR A 160 7.05 -2.59 16.07
C TYR A 160 6.57 -2.36 17.51
N GLN A 161 7.49 -2.20 18.45
CA GLN A 161 7.24 -1.95 19.86
C GLN A 161 7.16 -0.46 20.12
N ASN A 162 6.23 -0.03 21.00
CA ASN A 162 6.17 1.37 21.42
C ASN A 162 7.34 1.67 22.38
N PRO A 163 8.13 2.73 22.14
CA PRO A 163 9.32 3.04 22.95
C PRO A 163 8.99 3.51 24.38
N SER A 164 7.81 4.09 24.60
CA SER A 164 7.38 4.58 25.93
C SER A 164 6.63 3.51 26.74
N TYR A 165 6.02 2.55 26.05
CA TYR A 165 5.22 1.48 26.64
C TYR A 165 5.59 0.14 26.02
N PRO A 166 6.65 -0.52 26.52
CA PRO A 166 7.23 -1.73 25.91
C PRO A 166 6.28 -2.93 25.80
N ASN A 167 5.18 -2.92 26.52
CA ASN A 167 4.12 -3.93 26.43
C ASN A 167 3.11 -3.68 25.29
N ILE A 168 3.29 -2.62 24.49
CA ILE A 168 2.41 -2.25 23.37
C ILE A 168 3.17 -2.43 22.06
N PHE A 169 2.56 -3.13 21.12
CA PHE A 169 3.07 -3.36 19.78
C PHE A 169 2.04 -2.94 18.72
N ALA A 170 2.50 -2.46 17.58
CA ALA A 170 1.65 -2.07 16.48
C ALA A 170 2.23 -2.55 15.13
N PRO A 171 2.02 -3.81 14.74
CA PRO A 171 2.45 -4.31 13.44
C PRO A 171 1.53 -3.86 12.30
N GLY A 172 1.99 -4.01 11.07
CA GLY A 172 1.21 -3.84 9.85
C GLY A 172 0.69 -2.44 9.64
N ILE A 173 -0.62 -2.32 9.46
CA ILE A 173 -1.25 -1.02 9.19
C ILE A 173 -1.42 -0.15 10.45
N ALA A 174 -1.14 -0.68 11.64
CA ALA A 174 -1.38 0.02 12.90
C ALA A 174 -0.27 1.02 13.26
N PHE A 175 0.97 0.83 12.80
CA PHE A 175 2.06 1.75 13.14
C PHE A 175 2.06 3.02 12.28
N ALA A 176 2.55 4.12 12.86
CA ALA A 176 2.80 5.36 12.14
C ALA A 176 4.06 5.20 11.26
N PRO A 177 3.98 5.41 9.93
CA PRO A 177 5.19 5.45 9.11
C PRO A 177 6.06 6.63 9.53
N PRO A 178 7.39 6.47 9.62
CA PRO A 178 8.28 7.58 9.97
C PRO A 178 8.30 8.67 8.90
N HIS A 179 8.17 8.30 7.62
CA HIS A 179 8.15 9.22 6.49
C HIS A 179 7.33 8.65 5.32
N SER A 180 7.10 9.44 4.27
CA SER A 180 6.57 8.97 3.00
C SER A 180 7.64 8.23 2.21
N ILE A 181 7.25 7.22 1.43
CA ILE A 181 8.12 6.57 0.45
C ILE A 181 8.06 7.35 -0.87
N SER A 182 6.83 7.65 -1.34
CA SER A 182 6.65 8.56 -2.47
C SER A 182 7.04 9.98 -2.09
N LYS A 183 7.71 10.69 -3.02
CA LYS A 183 8.18 12.05 -2.77
C LYS A 183 7.02 12.99 -2.44
N PRO A 184 7.07 13.68 -1.28
CA PRO A 184 6.04 14.65 -0.91
C PRO A 184 5.95 15.80 -1.91
N ARG A 185 4.73 16.15 -2.30
CA ARG A 185 4.43 17.25 -3.20
C ARG A 185 3.34 18.13 -2.60
N LYS A 186 3.41 19.42 -2.92
CA LYS A 186 2.43 20.42 -2.47
C LYS A 186 2.00 21.27 -3.64
N SER A 187 0.69 21.55 -3.72
CA SER A 187 0.19 22.58 -4.64
C SER A 187 0.59 23.99 -4.17
N PRO A 188 0.50 25.02 -5.02
CA PRO A 188 0.68 26.43 -4.61
C PRO A 188 -0.27 26.86 -3.50
N ASN A 189 -1.43 26.23 -3.37
CA ASN A 189 -2.40 26.50 -2.31
C ASN A 189 -2.05 25.83 -0.96
N GLY A 190 -0.95 25.05 -0.91
CA GLY A 190 -0.49 24.37 0.28
C GLY A 190 -1.09 22.98 0.51
N THR A 191 -1.93 22.48 -0.40
CA THR A 191 -2.50 21.14 -0.30
C THR A 191 -1.44 20.09 -0.62
N GLU A 192 -1.22 19.16 0.30
CA GLU A 192 -0.31 18.02 0.10
C GLU A 192 -1.01 16.95 -0.73
N ILE A 193 -0.48 16.67 -1.93
CA ILE A 193 -1.03 15.71 -2.89
C ILE A 193 0.07 14.70 -3.27
N PHE A 194 0.07 13.58 -2.59
CA PHE A 194 0.97 12.45 -2.83
C PHE A 194 0.47 11.20 -2.12
N PRO A 195 0.78 9.99 -2.63
CA PRO A 195 0.37 8.74 -2.01
C PRO A 195 1.02 8.53 -0.63
N ALA A 196 0.23 8.08 0.34
CA ALA A 196 0.79 7.58 1.58
C ALA A 196 1.43 6.19 1.37
N PRO A 197 2.39 5.77 2.23
CA PRO A 197 3.01 4.45 2.14
C PRO A 197 2.00 3.30 2.08
N PRO A 198 2.27 2.24 1.31
CA PRO A 198 1.31 1.16 1.11
C PRO A 198 1.00 0.41 2.41
N ARG A 199 -0.26 0.03 2.56
CA ARG A 199 -0.82 -0.68 3.71
C ARG A 199 -1.33 -2.06 3.26
N THR A 200 -0.41 -2.94 2.83
CA THR A 200 -0.74 -4.21 2.19
C THR A 200 -0.79 -5.37 3.18
N GLY A 201 -1.53 -6.43 2.81
CA GLY A 201 -1.75 -7.58 3.68
C GLY A 201 -0.49 -8.40 3.97
N MET A 202 0.36 -8.63 2.95
CA MET A 202 1.55 -9.48 3.13
C MET A 202 2.55 -8.91 4.16
N PRO A 203 3.00 -7.65 4.08
CA PRO A 203 3.85 -7.07 5.12
C PRO A 203 3.15 -7.03 6.49
N SER A 204 1.83 -6.82 6.52
CA SER A 204 1.08 -6.84 7.77
C SER A 204 1.10 -8.22 8.44
N GLY A 205 0.94 -9.29 7.68
CA GLY A 205 1.06 -10.66 8.19
C GLY A 205 2.46 -10.97 8.72
N ILE A 206 3.50 -10.64 7.95
CA ILE A 206 4.90 -10.88 8.34
C ILE A 206 5.24 -10.14 9.64
N THR A 207 4.92 -8.86 9.74
CA THR A 207 5.20 -8.05 10.94
C THR A 207 4.35 -8.48 12.13
N ALA A 208 3.10 -8.90 11.92
CA ALA A 208 2.25 -9.45 12.96
C ALA A 208 2.80 -10.77 13.52
N LYS A 209 3.32 -11.65 12.65
CA LYS A 209 4.00 -12.87 13.08
C LYS A 209 5.25 -12.56 13.91
N LEU A 210 6.09 -11.62 13.45
CA LEU A 210 7.27 -11.18 14.20
C LEU A 210 6.91 -10.69 15.60
N VAL A 211 5.87 -9.87 15.71
CA VAL A 211 5.37 -9.39 17.01
C VAL A 211 4.84 -10.55 17.87
N ALA A 212 4.07 -11.47 17.28
CA ALA A 212 3.57 -12.64 18.00
C ALA A 212 4.71 -13.52 18.56
N ASP A 213 5.75 -13.75 17.76
CA ASP A 213 6.94 -14.49 18.19
C ASP A 213 7.65 -13.77 19.35
N ASN A 214 7.79 -12.44 19.31
CA ASN A 214 8.34 -11.66 20.43
C ASN A 214 7.48 -11.75 21.71
N ILE A 215 6.16 -11.71 21.57
CA ILE A 215 5.24 -11.86 22.70
C ILE A 215 5.38 -13.26 23.31
N ILE A 216 5.45 -14.31 22.50
CA ILE A 216 5.62 -15.69 22.96
C ILE A 216 6.94 -15.86 23.72
N GLU A 217 8.03 -15.33 23.18
CA GLU A 217 9.34 -15.39 23.87
C GLU A 217 9.34 -14.59 25.18
N SER A 218 8.70 -13.42 25.20
CA SER A 218 8.54 -12.61 26.42
C SER A 218 7.76 -13.38 27.51
N ILE A 219 6.68 -14.06 27.14
CA ILE A 219 5.88 -14.89 28.09
C ILE A 219 6.73 -16.04 28.64
N LYS A 220 7.48 -16.75 27.78
CA LYS A 220 8.35 -17.85 28.20
C LYS A 220 9.44 -17.41 29.17
N LYS A 221 9.99 -16.22 28.97
CA LYS A 221 11.08 -15.67 29.80
C LYS A 221 10.60 -14.92 31.03
N GLY A 222 9.33 -14.51 31.10
CA GLY A 222 8.78 -13.69 32.17
C GLY A 222 9.22 -12.24 32.14
N GLU A 223 9.80 -11.77 31.03
CA GLU A 223 10.24 -10.41 30.79
C GLU A 223 9.97 -9.99 29.36
N ILE A 224 9.78 -8.68 29.12
CA ILE A 224 9.51 -8.16 27.78
C ILE A 224 10.82 -8.09 26.98
N ILE A 225 10.91 -8.90 25.93
CA ILE A 225 12.06 -8.96 25.02
C ILE A 225 11.61 -8.94 23.56
N THR A 226 12.50 -8.48 22.68
CA THR A 226 12.24 -8.41 21.23
C THR A 226 13.41 -9.01 20.43
N PRO A 227 13.66 -10.35 20.55
CA PRO A 227 14.74 -11.00 19.82
C PRO A 227 14.48 -11.09 18.32
N HIS A 228 13.21 -11.12 17.90
CA HIS A 228 12.84 -11.15 16.50
C HIS A 228 12.74 -9.73 15.95
N ARG A 229 13.44 -9.47 14.85
CA ARG A 229 13.52 -8.16 14.20
C ARG A 229 13.32 -8.27 12.71
N GLY A 230 12.68 -7.28 12.12
CA GLY A 230 12.50 -7.21 10.67
C GLY A 230 11.91 -5.89 10.23
N SER A 231 12.58 -5.22 9.31
CA SER A 231 12.15 -3.93 8.75
C SER A 231 11.58 -4.09 7.34
N LEU A 232 10.70 -3.16 6.94
CA LEU A 232 10.24 -3.05 5.56
C LEU A 232 11.37 -2.78 4.55
N GLY A 233 12.55 -2.36 5.03
CA GLY A 233 13.80 -2.29 4.25
C GLY A 233 14.42 -3.65 3.94
N ASN A 234 13.96 -4.72 4.57
CA ASN A 234 14.42 -6.10 4.36
C ASN A 234 13.28 -7.07 4.03
N MET A 235 12.07 -6.55 3.79
CA MET A 235 10.90 -7.34 3.43
C MET A 235 10.46 -7.03 2.00
N GLY A 236 9.94 -8.05 1.33
CA GLY A 236 9.26 -7.91 0.05
C GLY A 236 7.75 -7.85 0.20
N ALA A 237 7.10 -7.41 -0.85
CA ALA A 237 5.66 -7.48 -1.01
C ALA A 237 5.30 -7.95 -2.41
N ALA A 238 4.17 -8.62 -2.54
CA ALA A 238 3.56 -8.93 -3.83
C ALA A 238 2.16 -8.32 -3.86
N CYS A 239 1.87 -7.60 -4.92
CA CYS A 239 0.54 -7.11 -5.24
C CYS A 239 0.02 -7.88 -6.45
N VAL A 240 -1.14 -8.50 -6.31
CA VAL A 240 -1.77 -9.27 -7.39
C VAL A 240 -3.12 -8.65 -7.69
N ALA A 241 -3.18 -7.84 -8.73
CA ALA A 241 -4.41 -7.24 -9.23
C ALA A 241 -5.05 -8.21 -10.24
N SER A 242 -5.98 -9.02 -9.76
CA SER A 242 -6.66 -10.03 -10.56
C SER A 242 -7.99 -9.50 -11.09
N SER A 243 -8.26 -9.74 -12.36
CA SER A 243 -9.53 -9.37 -13.02
C SER A 243 -10.10 -10.55 -13.82
N GLY A 244 -11.41 -10.46 -14.09
CA GLY A 244 -12.13 -11.53 -14.80
C GLY A 244 -12.60 -12.63 -13.85
N PHE A 245 -13.01 -13.77 -14.42
CA PHE A 245 -13.67 -14.83 -13.65
C PHE A 245 -13.33 -16.23 -14.14
N GLY A 246 -13.51 -17.21 -13.24
CA GLY A 246 -13.32 -18.64 -13.53
C GLY A 246 -11.85 -18.99 -13.76
N PHE A 247 -11.62 -20.20 -14.22
CA PHE A 247 -10.28 -20.76 -14.31
C PHE A 247 -9.50 -20.31 -15.54
N THR A 248 -10.19 -19.96 -16.64
CA THR A 248 -9.55 -19.66 -17.95
C THR A 248 -9.83 -18.26 -18.48
N LYS A 249 -10.77 -17.52 -17.89
CA LYS A 249 -11.19 -16.18 -18.37
C LYS A 249 -10.76 -15.07 -17.43
N GLY A 250 -9.77 -15.33 -16.59
CA GLY A 250 -9.15 -14.34 -15.72
C GLY A 250 -7.79 -13.91 -16.22
N SER A 251 -7.32 -12.81 -15.73
CA SER A 251 -5.94 -12.33 -15.85
C SER A 251 -5.55 -11.64 -14.57
N ALA A 252 -4.27 -11.54 -14.28
CA ALA A 252 -3.77 -10.72 -13.18
C ALA A 252 -2.53 -9.98 -13.61
N VAL A 253 -2.41 -8.76 -13.07
CA VAL A 253 -1.16 -8.01 -13.03
C VAL A 253 -0.54 -8.28 -11.67
N THR A 254 0.62 -8.93 -11.68
CA THR A 254 1.39 -9.23 -10.48
C THR A 254 2.61 -8.34 -10.44
N ILE A 255 2.80 -7.62 -9.36
CA ILE A 255 4.01 -6.82 -9.10
C ILE A 255 4.60 -7.28 -7.78
N THR A 256 5.83 -7.77 -7.82
CA THR A 256 6.62 -8.12 -6.64
C THR A 256 7.69 -7.05 -6.45
N THR A 257 7.89 -6.61 -5.24
CA THR A 257 8.90 -5.61 -4.88
C THR A 257 9.77 -6.08 -3.70
N PHE A 258 11.06 -5.78 -3.76
CA PHE A 258 11.99 -6.01 -2.67
C PHE A 258 13.16 -5.00 -2.74
N PRO A 259 13.49 -4.31 -1.65
CA PRO A 259 12.70 -4.15 -0.44
C PRO A 259 11.46 -3.25 -0.68
N ILE A 260 10.51 -3.22 0.27
CA ILE A 260 9.34 -2.32 0.22
C ILE A 260 9.79 -0.88 0.37
N VAL A 261 10.56 -0.59 1.40
CA VAL A 261 11.24 0.71 1.58
C VAL A 261 12.54 0.66 0.78
N PRO A 262 12.72 1.54 -0.22
CA PRO A 262 13.88 1.50 -1.08
C PRO A 262 15.19 1.77 -0.33
N ASP A 263 16.22 0.96 -0.57
CA ASP A 263 17.57 1.16 -0.06
C ASP A 263 18.47 1.69 -1.19
N TYR A 264 18.53 3.01 -1.31
CA TYR A 264 19.32 3.69 -2.34
C TYR A 264 20.82 3.57 -2.16
N VAL A 265 21.29 3.16 -0.97
CA VAL A 265 22.70 2.90 -0.72
C VAL A 265 23.10 1.53 -1.27
N LYS A 266 22.30 0.52 -0.97
CA LYS A 266 22.56 -0.86 -1.40
C LYS A 266 22.25 -1.11 -2.88
N TYR A 267 21.18 -0.50 -3.39
CA TYR A 267 20.67 -0.72 -4.75
C TYR A 267 20.67 0.57 -5.57
N LYS A 268 21.86 1.24 -5.66
CA LYS A 268 22.04 2.58 -6.27
C LYS A 268 21.51 2.69 -7.71
N ASN A 269 21.69 1.63 -8.51
CA ASN A 269 21.43 1.65 -9.95
C ASN A 269 20.05 1.10 -10.33
N SER A 270 19.25 0.74 -9.35
CA SER A 270 17.93 0.10 -9.56
C SER A 270 16.81 0.75 -8.73
N GLY A 271 16.94 2.05 -8.46
CA GLY A 271 15.91 2.79 -7.72
C GLY A 271 15.72 2.29 -6.28
N GLY A 272 16.79 1.84 -5.64
CA GLY A 272 16.74 1.34 -4.26
C GLY A 272 16.16 -0.07 -4.10
N ARG A 273 16.03 -0.85 -5.19
CA ARG A 273 15.41 -2.19 -5.16
C ARG A 273 16.26 -3.26 -5.86
N ASP A 274 16.12 -4.50 -5.42
CA ASP A 274 16.74 -5.67 -6.00
C ASP A 274 15.94 -6.14 -7.23
N LEU A 275 16.44 -5.92 -8.43
CA LEU A 275 15.78 -6.29 -9.68
C LEU A 275 15.60 -7.82 -9.86
N LYS A 276 16.34 -8.65 -9.13
CA LYS A 276 16.11 -10.10 -9.12
C LYS A 276 14.85 -10.49 -8.35
N LYS A 277 14.37 -9.62 -7.48
CA LYS A 277 13.21 -9.82 -6.61
C LYS A 277 12.11 -8.78 -6.84
N THR A 278 12.34 -7.83 -7.75
CA THR A 278 11.36 -6.81 -8.14
C THR A 278 11.02 -7.04 -9.59
N PHE A 279 9.83 -7.58 -9.83
CA PHE A 279 9.39 -7.97 -11.17
C PHE A 279 7.89 -7.81 -11.33
N GLY A 280 7.47 -7.68 -12.58
CA GLY A 280 6.08 -7.62 -13.01
C GLY A 280 5.74 -8.79 -13.92
N GLU A 281 4.52 -9.28 -13.83
CA GLU A 281 3.95 -10.30 -14.72
C GLU A 281 2.49 -10.00 -15.02
N ILE A 282 2.05 -10.34 -16.22
CA ILE A 282 0.64 -10.27 -16.63
C ILE A 282 0.23 -11.65 -17.15
N GLY A 283 -0.82 -12.23 -16.58
CA GLY A 283 -1.32 -13.49 -17.06
C GLY A 283 -2.19 -14.28 -16.08
N LEU A 284 -2.51 -15.51 -16.48
CA LEU A 284 -3.36 -16.42 -15.71
C LEU A 284 -2.71 -16.91 -14.41
N GLY A 285 -1.38 -17.03 -14.36
CA GLY A 285 -0.69 -17.54 -13.19
C GLY A 285 -1.00 -16.74 -11.92
N GLY A 286 -0.90 -15.42 -11.99
CA GLY A 286 -1.28 -14.55 -10.89
C GLY A 286 -2.76 -14.65 -10.51
N HIS A 287 -3.65 -14.80 -11.50
CA HIS A 287 -5.08 -15.02 -11.26
C HIS A 287 -5.34 -16.30 -10.46
N TRP A 288 -4.68 -17.41 -10.81
CA TRP A 288 -4.82 -18.66 -10.06
C TRP A 288 -4.25 -18.58 -8.65
N VAL A 289 -3.11 -17.90 -8.50
CA VAL A 289 -2.52 -17.65 -7.18
C VAL A 289 -3.50 -16.87 -6.31
N LYS A 290 -4.06 -15.78 -6.82
CA LYS A 290 -5.05 -14.96 -6.08
C LYS A 290 -6.28 -15.77 -5.69
N TYR A 291 -6.82 -16.56 -6.63
CA TYR A 291 -7.95 -17.44 -6.39
C TYR A 291 -7.65 -18.49 -5.31
N SER A 292 -6.49 -19.13 -5.37
CA SER A 292 -6.06 -20.10 -4.36
C SER A 292 -5.83 -19.47 -2.99
N LEU A 293 -5.22 -18.29 -2.94
CA LEU A 293 -5.01 -17.54 -1.71
C LEU A 293 -6.30 -17.21 -0.99
N HIS A 294 -7.38 -16.89 -1.73
CA HIS A 294 -8.69 -16.63 -1.13
C HIS A 294 -9.17 -17.84 -0.29
N PHE A 295 -9.09 -19.05 -0.85
CA PHE A 295 -9.47 -20.26 -0.11
C PHE A 295 -8.50 -20.59 1.02
N ALA A 296 -7.19 -20.42 0.81
CA ALA A 296 -6.18 -20.64 1.83
C ALA A 296 -6.38 -19.70 3.03
N PHE A 297 -6.67 -18.43 2.77
CA PHE A 297 -6.99 -17.45 3.82
C PHE A 297 -8.23 -17.83 4.62
N LEU A 298 -9.32 -18.21 3.94
CA LEU A 298 -10.54 -18.64 4.61
C LEU A 298 -10.32 -19.93 5.43
N TRP A 299 -9.51 -20.84 4.91
CA TRP A 299 -9.16 -22.07 5.60
C TRP A 299 -8.38 -21.78 6.89
N LYS A 300 -7.37 -20.92 6.79
CA LYS A 300 -6.51 -20.51 7.91
C LYS A 300 -7.30 -19.71 8.96
N ALA A 301 -8.07 -18.71 8.54
CA ALA A 301 -8.88 -17.88 9.43
C ALA A 301 -9.95 -18.69 10.22
N LYS A 302 -10.45 -19.77 9.62
CA LYS A 302 -11.39 -20.71 10.28
C LYS A 302 -10.70 -21.82 11.06
N MET A 303 -9.37 -21.77 11.21
CA MET A 303 -8.56 -22.82 11.90
C MET A 303 -8.94 -24.23 11.46
N LYS A 304 -9.13 -24.45 10.16
CA LYS A 304 -9.45 -25.76 9.60
C LYS A 304 -8.26 -26.73 9.79
N PRO A 305 -8.43 -28.07 9.73
CA PRO A 305 -7.35 -29.00 9.93
C PRO A 305 -6.10 -28.65 9.10
N PHE A 306 -4.92 -28.70 9.74
CA PHE A 306 -3.63 -28.37 9.14
C PHE A 306 -3.46 -26.89 8.70
N TRP A 307 -4.27 -25.96 9.21
CA TRP A 307 -4.20 -24.54 8.89
C TRP A 307 -2.80 -23.92 9.10
N PHE A 308 -2.06 -24.42 10.08
CA PHE A 308 -0.70 -23.99 10.44
C PHE A 308 0.35 -24.39 9.38
N MET A 309 0.03 -25.27 8.44
CA MET A 309 0.90 -25.63 7.31
C MET A 309 0.81 -24.63 6.14
N ILE A 310 -0.20 -23.77 6.14
CA ILE A 310 -0.34 -22.73 5.12
C ILE A 310 0.64 -21.60 5.48
N PRO A 311 1.63 -21.30 4.63
CA PRO A 311 2.63 -20.26 4.90
C PRO A 311 2.00 -18.87 5.09
N GLU A 312 2.73 -18.00 5.79
CA GLU A 312 2.36 -16.60 5.99
C GLU A 312 2.56 -15.78 4.70
#